data_9758dc401360eab63ec62cf8663bf637
#
_entry.id   9758dc401360eab63ec62cf8663bf637
#
_cell.length_a   1.000
_cell.length_b   1.000
_cell.length_c   1.000
_cell.angle_alpha   90.00
_cell.angle_beta   90.00
_cell.angle_gamma   90.00
#
_symmetry.space_group_name_H-M   'P 1'
#
loop_
_entity.id
_entity.type
_entity.pdbx_description
1 polymer ?
#
loop_
_entity_poly.entity_id
_entity_poly.type
_entity_poly.pdbx_seq_one_letter_code
_entity_poly.pdbx_strand_id
1 'polypeptide(L)'
;MTKILCGSIAAIALLASSAAFAQVKMKADITGAQEVPPTTTQGKGSADVSFDPATKKLSWTINYSGLSGPATAAHFHGPAEAGKNAGVAVPIPNQASSPVKGEATLNDNQAADLQAGRYYINIHTAANPGGEIRGQVTK
;
A
#
# COMPACT_ATOMS: atom_id res chain seq x y z
N MET A 1 20.63 7.40 -72.55
CA MET A 1 21.30 6.95 -71.32
C MET A 1 20.65 7.66 -70.18
N THR A 2 19.70 7.03 -69.53
CA THR A 2 18.91 7.63 -68.38
C THR A 2 19.44 7.04 -67.09
N LYS A 3 20.07 7.85 -66.26
CA LYS A 3 20.55 7.45 -64.93
C LYS A 3 19.41 7.59 -63.94
N ILE A 4 18.97 6.47 -63.35
CA ILE A 4 18.01 6.41 -62.27
C ILE A 4 18.79 6.60 -60.96
N LEU A 5 18.53 7.71 -60.25
CA LEU A 5 19.02 7.90 -58.89
C LEU A 5 18.11 7.14 -57.93
N CYS A 6 18.62 6.08 -57.32
CA CYS A 6 17.99 5.44 -56.17
C CYS A 6 18.24 6.29 -54.90
N GLY A 7 17.21 6.97 -54.43
CA GLY A 7 17.24 7.65 -53.13
C GLY A 7 16.94 6.65 -52.02
N SER A 8 17.94 6.40 -51.18
CA SER A 8 17.75 5.61 -49.96
C SER A 8 17.03 6.43 -48.91
N ILE A 9 15.82 6.05 -48.57
CA ILE A 9 15.08 6.63 -47.42
C ILE A 9 15.54 5.91 -46.18
N ALA A 10 16.34 6.57 -45.36
CA ALA A 10 16.70 6.07 -44.02
C ALA A 10 15.52 6.29 -43.07
N ALA A 11 14.85 5.23 -42.70
CA ALA A 11 13.82 5.27 -41.67
C ALA A 11 14.49 5.41 -40.28
N ILE A 12 14.36 6.56 -39.67
CA ILE A 12 14.78 6.78 -38.29
C ILE A 12 13.69 6.20 -37.37
N ALA A 13 13.95 5.04 -36.81
CA ALA A 13 13.11 4.47 -35.78
C ALA A 13 13.33 5.25 -34.44
N LEU A 14 12.37 6.06 -34.05
CA LEU A 14 12.33 6.66 -32.70
C LEU A 14 12.05 5.54 -31.69
N LEU A 15 13.08 5.13 -30.97
CA LEU A 15 12.92 4.28 -29.78
C LEU A 15 12.38 5.17 -28.65
N ALA A 16 11.07 5.11 -28.44
CA ALA A 16 10.45 5.70 -27.26
C ALA A 16 10.90 4.89 -26.04
N SER A 17 11.89 5.40 -25.30
CA SER A 17 12.27 4.85 -24.00
C SER A 17 11.15 5.15 -23.01
N SER A 18 10.31 4.18 -22.71
CA SER A 18 9.38 4.27 -21.61
C SER A 18 10.21 4.21 -20.31
N ALA A 19 10.31 5.33 -19.60
CA ALA A 19 10.88 5.36 -18.26
C ALA A 19 9.99 4.49 -17.36
N ALA A 20 10.46 3.30 -17.02
CA ALA A 20 9.81 2.47 -16.01
C ALA A 20 10.02 3.15 -14.65
N PHE A 21 8.96 3.66 -14.04
CA PHE A 21 9.02 4.15 -12.68
C PHE A 21 9.26 2.96 -11.75
N ALA A 22 10.30 3.06 -10.90
CA ALA A 22 10.59 2.04 -9.91
C ALA A 22 9.44 1.97 -8.88
N GLN A 23 9.09 0.76 -8.45
CA GLN A 23 8.13 0.56 -7.35
C GLN A 23 8.63 1.21 -6.06
N VAL A 24 7.74 1.89 -5.36
CA VAL A 24 8.01 2.45 -4.04
C VAL A 24 7.75 1.35 -3.01
N LYS A 25 8.80 0.98 -2.26
CA LYS A 25 8.72 0.03 -1.16
C LYS A 25 8.47 0.75 0.15
N MET A 26 7.52 0.27 0.91
CA MET A 26 7.08 0.82 2.18
C MET A 26 6.85 -0.32 3.17
N LYS A 27 6.78 0.00 4.45
CA LYS A 27 6.53 -0.98 5.52
C LYS A 27 5.76 -0.36 6.66
N ALA A 28 5.23 -1.21 7.53
CA ALA A 28 4.63 -0.82 8.78
C ALA A 28 4.95 -1.86 9.86
N ASP A 29 5.33 -1.37 11.04
CA ASP A 29 5.30 -2.16 12.28
C ASP A 29 3.94 -1.93 12.94
N ILE A 30 3.22 -2.99 13.24
CA ILE A 30 1.82 -2.95 13.63
C ILE A 30 1.69 -3.42 15.08
N THR A 31 1.29 -2.52 15.99
CA THR A 31 1.23 -2.79 17.43
C THR A 31 0.02 -2.12 18.07
N GLY A 32 -0.39 -2.61 19.25
CA GLY A 32 -1.46 -1.98 20.02
C GLY A 32 -1.09 -0.59 20.53
N ALA A 33 0.19 -0.34 20.78
CA ALA A 33 0.67 0.96 21.25
C ALA A 33 0.49 2.09 20.24
N GLN A 34 0.37 1.77 18.95
CA GLN A 34 0.12 2.75 17.89
C GLN A 34 -1.37 3.04 17.67
N GLU A 35 -2.29 2.26 18.26
CA GLU A 35 -3.72 2.58 18.21
C GLU A 35 -4.03 3.88 18.96
N VAL A 36 -5.14 4.52 18.57
CA VAL A 36 -5.60 5.78 19.18
C VAL A 36 -7.07 5.63 19.59
N PRO A 37 -7.33 5.43 20.89
CA PRO A 37 -6.37 5.29 22.00
C PRO A 37 -5.58 3.96 21.94
N PRO A 38 -4.40 3.87 22.58
CA PRO A 38 -3.60 2.65 22.61
C PRO A 38 -4.35 1.48 23.24
N THR A 39 -4.08 0.27 22.74
CA THR A 39 -4.56 -0.98 23.34
C THR A 39 -3.43 -1.68 24.10
N THR A 40 -3.79 -2.54 25.04
CA THR A 40 -2.83 -3.31 25.84
C THR A 40 -2.66 -4.75 25.35
N THR A 41 -2.97 -4.99 24.08
CA THR A 41 -2.88 -6.31 23.45
C THR A 41 -1.44 -6.84 23.37
N GLN A 42 -1.31 -8.17 23.35
CA GLN A 42 -0.07 -8.85 22.97
C GLN A 42 0.05 -9.01 21.44
N GLY A 43 -0.97 -8.63 20.71
CA GLY A 43 -1.02 -8.66 19.25
C GLY A 43 0.06 -7.79 18.63
N LYS A 44 0.65 -8.29 17.57
CA LYS A 44 1.66 -7.59 16.78
C LYS A 44 1.61 -8.03 15.33
N GLY A 45 2.10 -7.19 14.45
CA GLY A 45 2.20 -7.49 13.03
C GLY A 45 3.25 -6.65 12.34
N SER A 46 3.43 -6.96 11.07
CA SER A 46 4.26 -6.20 10.14
C SER A 46 3.64 -6.22 8.76
N ALA A 47 3.89 -5.21 7.98
CA ALA A 47 3.45 -5.15 6.59
C ALA A 47 4.61 -4.76 5.67
N ASP A 48 4.72 -5.48 4.57
CA ASP A 48 5.45 -5.07 3.39
C ASP A 48 4.45 -4.52 2.38
N VAL A 49 4.65 -3.29 1.96
CA VAL A 49 3.77 -2.57 1.06
C VAL A 49 4.55 -2.12 -0.16
N SER A 50 3.96 -2.25 -1.32
CA SER A 50 4.57 -1.84 -2.59
C SER A 50 3.57 -0.99 -3.37
N PHE A 51 4.04 0.12 -3.93
CA PHE A 51 3.25 1.01 -4.74
C PHE A 51 3.92 1.25 -6.09
N ASP A 52 3.19 1.03 -7.17
CA ASP A 52 3.61 1.34 -8.53
C ASP A 52 3.03 2.69 -8.95
N PRO A 53 3.86 3.75 -9.08
CA PRO A 53 3.37 5.08 -9.47
C PRO A 53 2.80 5.14 -10.90
N ALA A 54 3.24 4.27 -11.79
CA ALA A 54 2.79 4.26 -13.18
C ALA A 54 1.36 3.73 -13.30
N THR A 55 1.03 2.67 -12.57
CA THR A 55 -0.29 2.01 -12.60
C THR A 55 -1.17 2.40 -11.41
N LYS A 56 -0.61 3.08 -10.40
CA LYS A 56 -1.24 3.39 -9.10
C LYS A 56 -1.66 2.13 -8.33
N LYS A 57 -1.01 1.01 -8.61
CA LYS A 57 -1.27 -0.24 -7.93
C LYS A 57 -0.58 -0.27 -6.57
N LEU A 58 -1.38 -0.46 -5.53
CA LEU A 58 -0.96 -0.76 -4.17
C LEU A 58 -1.03 -2.28 -3.98
N SER A 59 0.02 -2.89 -3.43
CA SER A 59 0.01 -4.30 -3.05
C SER A 59 0.62 -4.47 -1.66
N TRP A 60 0.19 -5.50 -0.93
CA TRP A 60 0.62 -5.72 0.43
C TRP A 60 0.75 -7.19 0.79
N THR A 61 1.62 -7.44 1.76
CA THR A 61 1.69 -8.68 2.53
C THR A 61 1.76 -8.29 4.00
N ILE A 62 0.76 -8.68 4.78
CA ILE A 62 0.64 -8.36 6.20
C ILE A 62 0.73 -9.65 6.99
N ASN A 63 1.66 -9.70 7.95
CA ASN A 63 1.77 -10.78 8.92
C ASN A 63 1.32 -10.25 10.28
N TYR A 64 0.54 -11.03 11.01
CA TYR A 64 0.14 -10.72 12.37
C TYR A 64 0.06 -11.99 13.23
N SER A 65 0.16 -11.82 14.54
CA SER A 65 0.02 -12.88 15.52
C SER A 65 -0.41 -12.32 16.87
N GLY A 66 -0.88 -13.21 17.76
CA GLY A 66 -1.17 -12.87 19.16
C GLY A 66 -2.38 -11.95 19.35
N LEU A 67 -3.30 -11.86 18.39
CA LEU A 67 -4.55 -11.12 18.57
C LEU A 67 -5.42 -11.74 19.65
N SER A 68 -6.28 -10.94 20.28
CA SER A 68 -7.22 -11.39 21.32
C SER A 68 -8.30 -12.35 20.81
N GLY A 69 -8.46 -12.43 19.50
CA GLY A 69 -9.42 -13.29 18.81
C GLY A 69 -9.24 -13.20 17.30
N PRO A 70 -10.12 -13.81 16.51
CA PRO A 70 -10.07 -13.72 15.06
C PRO A 70 -10.11 -12.26 14.58
N ALA A 71 -9.33 -11.94 13.55
CA ALA A 71 -9.42 -10.65 12.88
C ALA A 71 -10.79 -10.52 12.19
N THR A 72 -11.56 -9.51 12.58
CA THR A 72 -12.90 -9.27 12.04
C THR A 72 -12.90 -8.32 10.86
N ALA A 73 -11.93 -7.41 10.80
CA ALA A 73 -11.73 -6.47 9.70
C ALA A 73 -10.28 -5.98 9.67
N ALA A 74 -9.83 -5.50 8.52
CA ALA A 74 -8.57 -4.80 8.37
C ALA A 74 -8.70 -3.75 7.27
N HIS A 75 -8.02 -2.60 7.44
CA HIS A 75 -8.09 -1.49 6.49
C HIS A 75 -6.78 -0.72 6.44
N PHE A 76 -6.53 -0.09 5.29
CA PHE A 76 -5.74 1.13 5.24
C PHE A 76 -6.65 2.31 5.55
N HIS A 77 -6.21 3.20 6.42
CA HIS A 77 -6.86 4.45 6.77
C HIS A 77 -5.99 5.63 6.36
N GLY A 78 -6.61 6.74 6.06
CA GLY A 78 -5.91 7.98 5.76
C GLY A 78 -6.81 9.03 5.07
N PRO A 79 -6.29 10.26 4.88
CA PRO A 79 -4.95 10.71 5.31
C PRO A 79 -4.90 11.05 6.80
N ALA A 80 -3.86 10.59 7.48
CA ALA A 80 -3.57 10.97 8.86
C ALA A 80 -2.08 10.80 9.19
N GLU A 81 -1.54 11.72 9.97
CA GLU A 81 -0.25 11.57 10.61
C GLU A 81 -0.32 10.51 11.73
N ALA A 82 0.83 9.98 12.13
CA ALA A 82 0.90 9.07 13.28
C ALA A 82 0.25 9.69 14.52
N GLY A 83 -0.54 8.90 15.25
CA GLY A 83 -1.27 9.36 16.42
C GLY A 83 -2.58 10.10 16.12
N LYS A 84 -3.02 10.15 14.87
CA LYS A 84 -4.30 10.71 14.45
C LYS A 84 -5.17 9.66 13.78
N ASN A 85 -6.48 9.75 13.99
CA ASN A 85 -7.46 8.87 13.34
C ASN A 85 -7.94 9.46 12.01
N ALA A 86 -8.20 8.58 11.06
CA ALA A 86 -8.84 8.89 9.78
C ALA A 86 -9.82 7.78 9.38
N GLY A 87 -10.67 8.08 8.40
CA GLY A 87 -11.57 7.11 7.81
C GLY A 87 -10.88 6.04 6.98
N VAL A 88 -11.63 5.03 6.60
CA VAL A 88 -11.17 3.95 5.71
C VAL A 88 -10.84 4.52 4.33
N ALA A 89 -9.63 4.26 3.85
CA ALA A 89 -9.18 4.60 2.51
C ALA A 89 -9.22 3.39 1.56
N VAL A 90 -8.73 2.23 2.02
CA VAL A 90 -8.69 0.98 1.23
C VAL A 90 -9.03 -0.19 2.14
N PRO A 91 -10.05 -1.00 1.82
CA PRO A 91 -10.35 -2.21 2.56
C PRO A 91 -9.27 -3.28 2.29
N ILE A 92 -8.97 -4.07 3.31
CA ILE A 92 -8.07 -5.23 3.22
C ILE A 92 -8.92 -6.49 3.38
N PRO A 93 -9.26 -7.18 2.29
CA PRO A 93 -10.04 -8.42 2.36
C PRO A 93 -9.17 -9.59 2.84
N ASN A 94 -9.84 -10.70 3.18
CA ASN A 94 -9.21 -11.97 3.58
C ASN A 94 -8.32 -11.86 4.81
N GLN A 95 -8.66 -10.95 5.73
CA GLN A 95 -7.90 -10.65 6.94
C GLN A 95 -7.93 -11.76 8.01
N ALA A 96 -8.77 -12.76 7.85
CA ALA A 96 -9.00 -13.78 8.87
C ALA A 96 -7.79 -14.69 9.14
N SER A 97 -6.86 -14.78 8.21
CA SER A 97 -5.66 -15.62 8.33
C SER A 97 -4.41 -14.88 7.90
N SER A 98 -3.38 -14.92 8.73
CA SER A 98 -2.04 -14.40 8.39
C SER A 98 -1.23 -15.45 7.63
N PRO A 99 -0.48 -15.10 6.57
CA PRO A 99 -0.33 -13.75 6.00
C PRO A 99 -1.53 -13.29 5.18
N VAL A 100 -1.81 -11.99 5.22
CA VAL A 100 -2.85 -11.35 4.41
C VAL A 100 -2.20 -10.71 3.20
N LYS A 101 -2.59 -11.13 2.00
CA LYS A 101 -2.08 -10.57 0.74
C LYS A 101 -3.22 -9.97 -0.06
N GLY A 102 -2.93 -8.86 -0.74
CA GLY A 102 -3.90 -8.22 -1.58
C GLY A 102 -3.33 -7.07 -2.39
N GLU A 103 -4.19 -6.50 -3.21
CA GLU A 103 -3.86 -5.35 -4.03
C GLU A 103 -5.09 -4.47 -4.27
N ALA A 104 -4.86 -3.20 -4.56
CA ALA A 104 -5.88 -2.24 -4.95
C ALA A 104 -5.28 -1.19 -5.88
N THR A 105 -6.12 -0.57 -6.69
CA THR A 105 -5.72 0.58 -7.50
C THR A 105 -6.16 1.86 -6.80
N LEU A 106 -5.23 2.77 -6.58
CA LEU A 106 -5.48 4.05 -5.92
C LEU A 106 -5.87 5.13 -6.93
N ASN A 107 -6.64 6.12 -6.48
CA ASN A 107 -6.79 7.37 -7.21
C ASN A 107 -5.60 8.30 -6.91
N ASP A 108 -5.54 9.46 -7.59
CA ASP A 108 -4.41 10.39 -7.45
C ASP A 108 -4.23 10.93 -6.03
N ASN A 109 -5.32 11.26 -5.35
CA ASN A 109 -5.27 11.76 -3.97
C ASN A 109 -4.79 10.68 -3.00
N GLN A 110 -5.30 9.47 -3.13
CA GLN A 110 -4.88 8.33 -2.32
C GLN A 110 -3.39 8.01 -2.54
N ALA A 111 -2.94 8.04 -3.78
CA ALA A 111 -1.53 7.80 -4.12
C ALA A 111 -0.62 8.87 -3.51
N ALA A 112 -1.03 10.15 -3.54
CA ALA A 112 -0.28 11.24 -2.92
C ALA A 112 -0.21 11.09 -1.40
N ASP A 113 -1.33 10.78 -0.75
CA ASP A 113 -1.41 10.57 0.69
C ASP A 113 -0.57 9.38 1.16
N LEU A 114 -0.62 8.27 0.44
CA LEU A 114 0.21 7.09 0.72
C LEU A 114 1.71 7.43 0.65
N GLN A 115 2.13 8.08 -0.43
CA GLN A 115 3.55 8.42 -0.65
C GLN A 115 4.06 9.47 0.33
N ALA A 116 3.17 10.31 0.87
CA ALA A 116 3.46 11.28 1.92
C ALA A 116 3.55 10.65 3.33
N GLY A 117 3.35 9.33 3.46
CA GLY A 117 3.38 8.64 4.75
C GLY A 117 2.13 8.87 5.61
N ARG A 118 1.02 9.25 4.99
CA ARG A 118 -0.24 9.58 5.69
C ARG A 118 -1.27 8.45 5.68
N TYR A 119 -0.81 7.21 5.48
CA TYR A 119 -1.65 6.02 5.63
C TYR A 119 -1.20 5.20 6.82
N TYR A 120 -2.16 4.55 7.48
CA TYR A 120 -1.89 3.50 8.46
C TYR A 120 -2.75 2.26 8.17
N ILE A 121 -2.24 1.11 8.59
CA ILE A 121 -2.99 -0.14 8.59
C ILE A 121 -3.49 -0.37 10.00
N ASN A 122 -4.76 -0.82 10.17
CA ASN A 122 -5.17 -1.41 11.41
C ASN A 122 -5.94 -2.73 11.21
N ILE A 123 -5.92 -3.56 12.25
CA ILE A 123 -6.59 -4.85 12.30
C ILE A 123 -7.52 -4.84 13.51
N HIS A 124 -8.78 -5.18 13.26
CA HIS A 124 -9.86 -5.18 14.25
C HIS A 124 -10.14 -6.60 14.74
N THR A 125 -10.61 -6.69 15.97
CA THR A 125 -11.14 -7.92 16.58
C THR A 125 -12.46 -7.62 17.28
N ALA A 126 -13.17 -8.66 17.71
CA ALA A 126 -14.43 -8.49 18.46
C ALA A 126 -14.21 -7.74 19.78
N ALA A 127 -13.08 -7.97 20.45
CA ALA A 127 -12.71 -7.28 21.68
C ALA A 127 -12.29 -5.82 21.46
N ASN A 128 -11.79 -5.50 20.27
CA ASN A 128 -11.33 -4.17 19.88
C ASN A 128 -11.93 -3.80 18.51
N PRO A 129 -13.22 -3.46 18.48
CA PRO A 129 -13.92 -3.19 17.21
C PRO A 129 -13.44 -1.90 16.52
N GLY A 130 -12.82 -0.99 17.25
CA GLY A 130 -12.17 0.21 16.72
C GLY A 130 -10.75 0.00 16.19
N GLY A 131 -10.18 -1.17 16.41
CA GLY A 131 -8.83 -1.57 16.04
C GLY A 131 -8.07 -2.14 17.24
N GLU A 132 -7.41 -3.27 17.06
CA GLU A 132 -6.58 -3.89 18.09
C GLU A 132 -5.11 -3.53 17.93
N ILE A 133 -4.61 -3.59 16.70
CA ILE A 133 -3.23 -3.22 16.36
C ILE A 133 -3.21 -2.32 15.14
N ARG A 134 -2.25 -1.41 15.11
CA ARG A 134 -2.11 -0.37 14.09
C ARG A 134 -0.65 -0.08 13.79
N GLY A 135 -0.34 0.31 12.55
CA GLY A 135 0.99 0.76 12.13
C GLY A 135 0.95 1.76 11.02
N GLN A 136 1.74 2.83 11.15
CA GLN A 136 1.91 3.83 10.09
C GLN A 136 2.73 3.24 8.95
N VAL A 137 2.28 3.48 7.71
CA VAL A 137 2.96 3.02 6.50
C VAL A 137 4.00 4.05 6.10
N THR A 138 5.27 3.65 6.07
CA THR A 138 6.42 4.54 5.79
C THR A 138 7.39 3.91 4.80
N LYS A 139 8.19 4.76 4.14
CA LYS A 139 9.30 4.34 3.27
C LYS A 139 10.47 3.81 4.07
#